data_fa3d7a2967dc4b2378092605a97864fe
#
_entry.id   fa3d7a2967dc4b2378092605a97864fe
#
_cell.length_a   1.000
_cell.length_b   1.000
_cell.length_c   1.000
_cell.angle_alpha   90.00
_cell.angle_beta   90.00
_cell.angle_gamma   90.00
#
_symmetry.space_group_name_H-M   'P 1'
#
loop_
_entity.id
_entity.type
_entity.pdbx_description
1 polymer ?
#
loop_
_entity_poly.entity_id
_entity_poly.type
_entity_poly.pdbx_seq_one_letter_code
_entity_poly.pdbx_strand_id
1 'polypeptide(L)'
;MSSMNLPRVLTLSKVCYDRYMNTTEKLDKKRALLLARTSTALQVSLNEAQALLSIPRHQSVRVNTLREDTKAIAKALQAKGAILEPVTWMPEGFFVNENLSVVRDDPLTQEGGIYIQNAASWLPVLALDPQPGDTILDVCAAPGGKTSHIAQVVHNKAIITANDNSRPRLMKLQRNLERLGVHNVEFTLHDATRLTQKLTPESFDKILLDAPCSGEGMMTLDDKKGFDSWSVAHIKRLQQLQKKLVVQAWQLLKPGGTLVYSTCTMAPEENEAVVDYLLRHNDTATIQSLEHLGSHLKNRTNAVLEWNERRYSDELKKALRLIPSAQIEAFFVVKITKGTL
;
A
#
# COMPACT_ATOMS: atom_id res chain seq x y z
N MET A 1 36.10 56.27 -8.81
CA MET A 1 36.16 55.29 -7.71
C MET A 1 34.72 54.84 -7.42
N SER A 2 34.33 53.73 -7.97
CA SER A 2 32.96 53.22 -7.92
C SER A 2 32.84 52.27 -6.72
N SER A 3 31.98 52.59 -5.76
CA SER A 3 31.66 51.73 -4.60
C SER A 3 30.68 50.67 -5.03
N MET A 4 31.17 49.43 -5.16
CA MET A 4 30.30 48.23 -5.32
C MET A 4 29.47 48.02 -4.06
N ASN A 5 28.15 48.16 -4.21
CA ASN A 5 27.18 47.70 -3.25
C ASN A 5 27.13 46.19 -3.19
N LEU A 6 27.61 45.56 -2.11
CA LEU A 6 27.39 44.17 -1.76
C LEU A 6 25.92 43.95 -1.37
N PRO A 7 25.25 42.90 -1.83
CA PRO A 7 23.88 42.62 -1.42
C PRO A 7 23.82 42.27 0.06
N ARG A 8 22.85 42.88 0.76
CA ARG A 8 22.53 42.60 2.18
C ARG A 8 22.22 41.10 2.31
N VAL A 9 23.10 40.38 2.99
CA VAL A 9 22.83 39.06 3.54
C VAL A 9 21.67 39.21 4.52
N LEU A 10 20.51 38.59 4.20
CA LEU A 10 19.36 38.52 5.11
C LEU A 10 19.81 37.75 6.36
N THR A 11 20.11 38.47 7.45
CA THR A 11 20.30 37.87 8.76
C THR A 11 18.98 37.37 9.26
N LEU A 12 18.76 36.07 9.16
CA LEU A 12 17.66 35.39 9.87
C LEU A 12 17.74 35.76 11.35
N SER A 13 16.61 36.16 11.94
CA SER A 13 16.58 36.46 13.37
C SER A 13 17.05 35.21 14.15
N LYS A 14 17.72 35.40 15.28
CA LYS A 14 18.21 34.29 16.12
C LYS A 14 17.13 33.26 16.41
N VAL A 15 15.88 33.71 16.62
CA VAL A 15 14.71 32.83 16.83
C VAL A 15 14.39 31.98 15.59
N CYS A 16 14.51 32.51 14.37
CA CYS A 16 14.33 31.77 13.14
C CYS A 16 15.48 30.78 12.93
N TYR A 17 16.71 31.17 13.24
CA TYR A 17 17.88 30.31 13.17
C TYR A 17 17.80 29.15 14.16
N ASP A 18 17.49 29.42 15.44
CA ASP A 18 17.34 28.39 16.48
C ASP A 18 16.17 27.44 16.19
N ARG A 19 15.08 27.95 15.62
CA ARG A 19 13.93 27.15 15.19
C ARG A 19 14.29 26.25 13.98
N TYR A 20 15.04 26.79 13.02
CA TYR A 20 15.52 26.05 11.84
C TYR A 20 16.50 24.95 12.26
N MET A 21 17.50 25.25 13.11
CA MET A 21 18.47 24.28 13.61
C MET A 21 17.80 23.15 14.41
N ASN A 22 16.84 23.51 15.29
CA ASN A 22 16.09 22.52 16.06
C ASN A 22 15.24 21.60 15.16
N THR A 23 14.70 22.12 14.06
CA THR A 23 13.93 21.34 13.08
C THR A 23 14.84 20.38 12.29
N THR A 24 16.01 20.84 11.87
CA THR A 24 16.99 20.03 11.13
C THR A 24 17.52 18.89 12.01
N GLU A 25 17.93 19.19 13.24
CA GLU A 25 18.40 18.18 14.20
C GLU A 25 17.32 17.10 14.49
N LYS A 26 16.07 17.54 14.64
CA LYS A 26 14.94 16.63 14.84
C LYS A 26 14.70 15.74 13.62
N LEU A 27 14.84 16.25 12.41
CA LEU A 27 14.71 15.48 11.17
C LEU A 27 15.83 14.46 11.06
N ASP A 28 17.08 14.84 11.36
CA ASP A 28 18.23 13.94 11.30
C ASP A 28 18.13 12.82 12.34
N LYS A 29 17.63 13.10 13.53
CA LYS A 29 17.31 12.08 14.54
C LYS A 29 16.25 11.08 14.04
N LYS A 30 15.20 11.55 13.36
CA LYS A 30 14.18 10.68 12.77
C LYS A 30 14.75 9.82 11.64
N ARG A 31 15.58 10.39 10.76
CA ARG A 31 16.29 9.65 9.70
C ARG A 31 17.17 8.54 10.26
N ALA A 32 18.01 8.88 11.25
CA ALA A 32 18.88 7.90 11.92
C ALA A 32 18.06 6.78 12.58
N LEU A 33 16.95 7.10 13.20
CA LEU A 33 16.05 6.12 13.82
C LEU A 33 15.39 5.21 12.76
N LEU A 34 14.89 5.76 11.65
CA LEU A 34 14.33 4.96 10.55
C LEU A 34 15.39 4.02 9.97
N LEU A 35 16.61 4.51 9.73
CA LEU A 35 17.73 3.70 9.25
C LEU A 35 18.04 2.53 10.20
N ALA A 36 18.18 2.81 11.50
CA ALA A 36 18.46 1.78 12.50
C ALA A 36 17.34 0.73 12.55
N ARG A 37 16.08 1.15 12.51
CA ARG A 37 14.92 0.25 12.49
C ARG A 37 14.89 -0.61 11.22
N THR A 38 15.13 0.00 10.06
CA THR A 38 15.18 -0.71 8.76
C THR A 38 16.32 -1.74 8.76
N SER A 39 17.52 -1.34 9.19
CA SER A 39 18.67 -2.24 9.33
C SER A 39 18.34 -3.45 10.21
N THR A 40 17.74 -3.22 11.38
CA THR A 40 17.36 -4.28 12.31
C THR A 40 16.26 -5.18 11.74
N ALA A 41 15.20 -4.60 11.18
CA ALA A 41 14.04 -5.35 10.67
C ALA A 41 14.40 -6.21 9.44
N LEU A 42 15.29 -5.72 8.59
CA LEU A 42 15.71 -6.43 7.38
C LEU A 42 16.99 -7.25 7.57
N GLN A 43 17.64 -7.16 8.75
CA GLN A 43 18.92 -7.80 9.05
C GLN A 43 20.03 -7.42 8.04
N VAL A 44 20.08 -6.16 7.66
CA VAL A 44 21.07 -5.59 6.75
C VAL A 44 21.93 -4.54 7.46
N SER A 45 23.10 -4.22 6.90
CA SER A 45 23.94 -3.13 7.43
C SER A 45 23.25 -1.77 7.33
N LEU A 46 23.69 -0.78 8.11
CA LEU A 46 23.19 0.59 8.00
C LEU A 46 23.40 1.20 6.60
N ASN A 47 24.52 0.86 5.93
CA ASN A 47 24.81 1.33 4.57
C ASN A 47 23.84 0.73 3.56
N GLU A 48 23.49 -0.55 3.67
CA GLU A 48 22.47 -1.20 2.84
C GLU A 48 21.08 -0.61 3.11
N ALA A 49 20.71 -0.39 4.38
CA ALA A 49 19.46 0.27 4.72
C ALA A 49 19.38 1.69 4.15
N GLN A 50 20.50 2.44 4.19
CA GLN A 50 20.59 3.77 3.58
C GLN A 50 20.43 3.70 2.06
N ALA A 51 21.08 2.76 1.40
CA ALA A 51 20.95 2.56 -0.04
C ALA A 51 19.49 2.27 -0.42
N LEU A 52 18.80 1.34 0.28
CA LEU A 52 17.39 0.99 0.07
C LEU A 52 16.45 2.21 0.21
N LEU A 53 16.66 3.04 1.23
CA LEU A 53 15.83 4.21 1.50
C LEU A 53 16.20 5.43 0.62
N SER A 54 17.24 5.34 -0.20
CA SER A 54 17.66 6.40 -1.13
C SER A 54 17.35 6.07 -2.60
N ILE A 55 16.77 4.90 -2.89
CA ILE A 55 16.47 4.47 -4.27
C ILE A 55 15.38 5.38 -4.86
N PRO A 56 15.64 6.08 -5.98
CA PRO A 56 14.60 6.75 -6.75
C PRO A 56 13.59 5.72 -7.28
N ARG A 57 12.30 6.06 -7.23
CA ARG A 57 11.24 5.12 -7.63
C ARG A 57 10.56 5.54 -8.91
N HIS A 58 10.45 4.60 -9.84
CA HIS A 58 9.63 4.74 -11.02
C HIS A 58 8.16 4.59 -10.66
N GLN A 59 7.31 5.20 -11.47
CA GLN A 59 5.88 4.99 -11.38
C GLN A 59 5.47 3.77 -12.18
N SER A 60 4.33 3.22 -11.86
CA SER A 60 3.73 2.15 -12.66
C SER A 60 2.28 2.48 -12.99
N VAL A 61 1.78 1.81 -14.02
CA VAL A 61 0.44 2.00 -14.52
C VAL A 61 -0.23 0.67 -14.76
N ARG A 62 -1.51 0.61 -14.50
CA ARG A 62 -2.38 -0.50 -14.84
C ARG A 62 -3.33 -0.08 -15.93
N VAL A 63 -3.34 -0.79 -17.04
CA VAL A 63 -4.36 -0.65 -18.07
C VAL A 63 -5.68 -1.19 -17.54
N ASN A 64 -6.74 -0.43 -17.71
CA ASN A 64 -8.07 -0.81 -17.29
C ASN A 64 -8.76 -1.67 -18.37
N THR A 65 -8.70 -2.97 -18.24
CA THR A 65 -9.25 -3.92 -19.21
C THR A 65 -10.78 -4.01 -19.22
N LEU A 66 -11.47 -3.26 -18.34
CA LEU A 66 -12.91 -3.04 -18.49
C LEU A 66 -13.25 -2.10 -19.66
N ARG A 67 -12.27 -1.34 -20.14
CA ARG A 67 -12.44 -0.30 -21.18
C ARG A 67 -11.54 -0.49 -22.39
N GLU A 68 -10.30 -0.99 -22.17
CA GLU A 68 -9.24 -0.86 -23.16
C GLU A 68 -8.47 -2.18 -23.35
N ASP A 69 -7.92 -2.37 -24.54
CA ASP A 69 -6.98 -3.44 -24.80
C ASP A 69 -5.55 -3.06 -24.37
N THR A 70 -4.93 -3.92 -23.58
CA THR A 70 -3.62 -3.67 -22.98
C THR A 70 -2.52 -3.41 -24.03
N LYS A 71 -2.51 -4.17 -25.14
CA LYS A 71 -1.48 -4.04 -26.18
C LYS A 71 -1.68 -2.76 -26.99
N ALA A 72 -2.94 -2.41 -27.28
CA ALA A 72 -3.28 -1.18 -27.99
C ALA A 72 -2.84 0.06 -27.20
N ILE A 73 -3.12 0.08 -25.89
CA ILE A 73 -2.70 1.19 -25.00
C ILE A 73 -1.19 1.30 -24.92
N ALA A 74 -0.48 0.19 -24.68
CA ALA A 74 0.97 0.20 -24.60
C ALA A 74 1.60 0.77 -25.88
N LYS A 75 1.14 0.32 -27.04
CA LYS A 75 1.61 0.79 -28.34
C LYS A 75 1.33 2.30 -28.55
N ALA A 76 0.13 2.76 -28.16
CA ALA A 76 -0.26 4.16 -28.30
C ALA A 76 0.60 5.09 -27.42
N LEU A 77 0.89 4.70 -26.18
CA LEU A 77 1.73 5.47 -25.27
C LEU A 77 3.21 5.49 -25.71
N GLN A 78 3.72 4.33 -26.18
CA GLN A 78 5.08 4.23 -26.71
C GLN A 78 5.26 5.10 -27.97
N ALA A 79 4.26 5.14 -28.85
CA ALA A 79 4.29 6.02 -30.04
C ALA A 79 4.32 7.52 -29.67
N LYS A 80 3.83 7.90 -28.49
CA LYS A 80 3.90 9.24 -27.92
C LYS A 80 5.20 9.50 -27.12
N GLY A 81 6.10 8.52 -27.05
CA GLY A 81 7.41 8.64 -26.42
C GLY A 81 7.49 8.15 -24.97
N ALA A 82 6.46 7.51 -24.41
CA ALA A 82 6.58 6.85 -23.11
C ALA A 82 7.47 5.61 -23.19
N ILE A 83 8.38 5.42 -22.23
CA ILE A 83 9.18 4.19 -22.12
C ILE A 83 8.54 3.29 -21.09
N LEU A 84 7.87 2.24 -21.60
CA LEU A 84 7.11 1.29 -20.80
C LEU A 84 7.82 -0.07 -20.77
N GLU A 85 7.99 -0.62 -19.57
CA GLU A 85 8.48 -1.98 -19.32
C GLU A 85 7.34 -2.85 -18.80
N PRO A 86 6.98 -3.97 -19.48
CA PRO A 86 5.92 -4.86 -19.01
C PRO A 86 6.25 -5.48 -17.65
N VAL A 87 5.25 -5.57 -16.79
CA VAL A 87 5.36 -6.25 -15.50
C VAL A 87 5.05 -7.73 -15.69
N THR A 88 6.04 -8.60 -15.51
CA THR A 88 5.94 -10.04 -15.85
C THR A 88 4.86 -10.81 -15.10
N TRP A 89 4.50 -10.37 -13.91
CA TRP A 89 3.50 -10.98 -13.03
C TRP A 89 2.15 -10.26 -13.04
N MET A 90 2.01 -9.22 -13.87
CA MET A 90 0.78 -8.42 -14.02
C MET A 90 0.63 -8.02 -15.50
N PRO A 91 -0.08 -8.82 -16.32
CA PRO A 91 -0.17 -8.59 -17.78
C PRO A 91 -0.67 -7.22 -18.20
N GLU A 92 -1.51 -6.59 -17.37
CA GLU A 92 -2.06 -5.24 -17.60
C GLU A 92 -1.17 -4.13 -16.99
N GLY A 93 -0.04 -4.51 -16.38
CA GLY A 93 0.87 -3.62 -15.66
C GLY A 93 2.09 -3.23 -16.47
N PHE A 94 2.51 -1.97 -16.36
CA PHE A 94 3.76 -1.47 -16.92
C PHE A 94 4.48 -0.58 -15.90
N PHE A 95 5.80 -0.71 -15.81
CA PHE A 95 6.65 0.31 -15.22
C PHE A 95 6.87 1.42 -16.24
N VAL A 96 6.81 2.66 -15.76
CA VAL A 96 7.07 3.85 -16.59
C VAL A 96 8.48 4.31 -16.28
N ASN A 97 9.43 3.91 -17.09
CA ASN A 97 10.84 4.20 -16.87
C ASN A 97 11.19 5.65 -17.22
N GLU A 98 10.54 6.20 -18.25
CA GLU A 98 10.72 7.61 -18.65
C GLU A 98 9.41 8.21 -19.18
N ASN A 99 9.37 9.55 -19.19
CA ASN A 99 8.28 10.34 -19.76
C ASN A 99 6.91 10.07 -19.12
N LEU A 100 6.87 9.95 -17.78
CA LEU A 100 5.62 9.79 -17.02
C LEU A 100 4.58 10.86 -17.35
N SER A 101 4.99 12.08 -17.71
CA SER A 101 4.09 13.17 -18.12
C SER A 101 3.25 12.78 -19.33
N VAL A 102 3.82 12.06 -20.30
CA VAL A 102 3.10 11.55 -21.48
C VAL A 102 1.94 10.64 -21.05
N VAL A 103 2.18 9.75 -20.08
CA VAL A 103 1.13 8.86 -19.56
C VAL A 103 0.11 9.60 -18.71
N ARG A 104 0.58 10.48 -17.80
CA ARG A 104 -0.30 11.20 -16.88
C ARG A 104 -1.25 12.16 -17.59
N ASP A 105 -0.74 12.85 -18.62
CA ASP A 105 -1.48 13.91 -19.32
C ASP A 105 -2.23 13.37 -20.55
N ASP A 106 -2.15 12.05 -20.81
CA ASP A 106 -2.87 11.39 -21.89
C ASP A 106 -4.39 11.36 -21.63
N PRO A 107 -5.24 11.65 -22.63
CA PRO A 107 -6.69 11.53 -22.51
C PRO A 107 -7.15 10.18 -21.95
N LEU A 108 -6.53 9.07 -22.33
CA LEU A 108 -6.84 7.73 -21.84
C LEU A 108 -6.71 7.62 -20.31
N THR A 109 -5.74 8.31 -19.72
CA THR A 109 -5.60 8.37 -18.25
C THR A 109 -6.72 9.19 -17.63
N GLN A 110 -7.10 10.30 -18.24
CA GLN A 110 -8.19 11.15 -17.76
C GLN A 110 -9.55 10.46 -17.89
N GLU A 111 -9.75 9.68 -18.94
CA GLU A 111 -10.99 8.95 -19.23
C GLU A 111 -11.10 7.59 -18.53
N GLY A 112 -10.04 7.16 -17.84
CA GLY A 112 -10.05 5.94 -17.04
C GLY A 112 -9.64 4.66 -17.77
N GLY A 113 -9.03 4.77 -18.95
CA GLY A 113 -8.38 3.64 -19.64
C GLY A 113 -7.08 3.21 -18.95
N ILE A 114 -6.48 4.12 -18.15
CA ILE A 114 -5.23 3.87 -17.43
C ILE A 114 -5.38 4.33 -15.98
N TYR A 115 -4.82 3.57 -15.04
CA TYR A 115 -4.73 3.95 -13.63
C TYR A 115 -3.26 3.97 -13.18
N ILE A 116 -2.76 5.14 -12.78
CA ILE A 116 -1.40 5.31 -12.24
C ILE A 116 -1.42 4.83 -10.79
N GLN A 117 -0.61 3.84 -10.47
CA GLN A 117 -0.57 3.21 -9.15
C GLN A 117 0.77 2.52 -8.96
N ASN A 118 1.30 2.49 -7.73
CA ASN A 118 2.49 1.68 -7.44
C ASN A 118 2.20 0.19 -7.65
N ALA A 119 3.13 -0.52 -8.28
CA ALA A 119 2.95 -1.93 -8.63
C ALA A 119 2.74 -2.83 -7.39
N ALA A 120 3.34 -2.51 -6.24
CA ALA A 120 3.10 -3.25 -5.00
C ALA A 120 1.61 -3.29 -4.61
N SER A 121 0.85 -2.24 -4.94
CA SER A 121 -0.58 -2.16 -4.64
C SER A 121 -1.46 -3.12 -5.45
N TRP A 122 -0.92 -3.82 -6.46
CA TRP A 122 -1.65 -4.86 -7.20
C TRP A 122 -1.62 -6.20 -6.46
N LEU A 123 -0.55 -6.47 -5.70
CA LEU A 123 -0.32 -7.74 -5.02
C LEU A 123 -1.46 -8.15 -4.07
N PRO A 124 -2.08 -7.25 -3.26
CA PRO A 124 -3.20 -7.62 -2.42
C PRO A 124 -4.41 -8.15 -3.19
N VAL A 125 -4.69 -7.60 -4.38
CA VAL A 125 -5.81 -8.05 -5.22
C VAL A 125 -5.49 -9.39 -5.87
N LEU A 126 -4.25 -9.59 -6.34
CA LEU A 126 -3.80 -10.88 -6.86
C LEU A 126 -3.80 -11.96 -5.76
N ALA A 127 -3.40 -11.61 -4.53
CA ALA A 127 -3.46 -12.51 -3.38
C ALA A 127 -4.89 -12.85 -2.98
N LEU A 128 -5.82 -11.88 -3.07
CA LEU A 128 -7.25 -12.07 -2.79
C LEU A 128 -7.88 -13.06 -3.75
N ASP A 129 -7.41 -13.06 -5.02
CA ASP A 129 -7.91 -13.93 -6.09
C ASP A 129 -9.44 -13.87 -6.22
N PRO A 130 -10.02 -12.66 -6.48
CA PRO A 130 -11.47 -12.49 -6.53
C PRO A 130 -12.06 -13.24 -7.73
N GLN A 131 -13.23 -13.86 -7.51
CA GLN A 131 -13.94 -14.62 -8.54
C GLN A 131 -15.29 -13.96 -8.90
N PRO A 132 -15.77 -14.13 -10.13
CA PRO A 132 -17.14 -13.74 -10.48
C PRO A 132 -18.17 -14.39 -9.53
N GLY A 133 -19.07 -13.58 -9.00
CA GLY A 133 -20.10 -14.01 -8.03
C GLY A 133 -19.72 -13.85 -6.56
N ASP A 134 -18.45 -13.55 -6.24
CA ASP A 134 -18.04 -13.28 -4.85
C ASP A 134 -18.76 -12.06 -4.27
N THR A 135 -19.05 -12.10 -2.97
CA THR A 135 -19.38 -10.93 -2.16
C THR A 135 -18.12 -10.46 -1.44
N ILE A 136 -17.64 -9.26 -1.79
CA ILE A 136 -16.32 -8.76 -1.40
C ILE A 136 -16.44 -7.48 -0.59
N LEU A 137 -15.69 -7.38 0.52
CA LEU A 137 -15.54 -6.14 1.28
C LEU A 137 -14.12 -5.57 1.09
N ASP A 138 -14.04 -4.31 0.63
CA ASP A 138 -12.83 -3.48 0.70
C ASP A 138 -12.97 -2.54 1.89
N VAL A 139 -12.25 -2.83 2.99
CA VAL A 139 -12.47 -2.21 4.31
C VAL A 139 -12.01 -0.75 4.36
N CYS A 140 -10.95 -0.40 3.61
CA CYS A 140 -10.34 0.94 3.58
C CYS A 140 -10.13 1.38 2.12
N ALA A 141 -11.22 1.42 1.35
CA ALA A 141 -11.24 1.40 -0.09
C ALA A 141 -10.66 2.65 -0.80
N ALA A 142 -10.79 3.83 -0.19
CA ALA A 142 -10.39 5.05 -0.87
C ALA A 142 -8.85 5.17 -1.05
N PRO A 143 -8.39 5.60 -2.23
CA PRO A 143 -9.11 6.28 -3.31
C PRO A 143 -9.69 5.38 -4.42
N GLY A 144 -9.69 4.03 -4.29
CA GLY A 144 -10.35 3.11 -5.23
C GLY A 144 -9.42 2.32 -6.15
N GLY A 145 -8.11 2.41 -5.98
CA GLY A 145 -7.15 1.69 -6.82
C GLY A 145 -7.28 0.17 -6.71
N LYS A 146 -7.48 -0.36 -5.50
CA LYS A 146 -7.66 -1.80 -5.26
C LYS A 146 -9.09 -2.23 -5.56
N THR A 147 -10.10 -1.46 -5.17
CA THR A 147 -11.51 -1.71 -5.51
C THR A 147 -11.71 -1.82 -7.02
N SER A 148 -11.15 -0.87 -7.81
CA SER A 148 -11.23 -0.92 -9.27
C SER A 148 -10.47 -2.09 -9.88
N HIS A 149 -9.37 -2.51 -9.26
CA HIS A 149 -8.63 -3.68 -9.70
C HIS A 149 -9.42 -4.98 -9.44
N ILE A 150 -10.07 -5.11 -8.26
CA ILE A 150 -11.00 -6.21 -7.98
C ILE A 150 -12.08 -6.27 -9.07
N ALA A 151 -12.77 -5.15 -9.33
CA ALA A 151 -13.83 -5.07 -10.33
C ALA A 151 -13.33 -5.45 -11.73
N GLN A 152 -12.10 -5.06 -12.09
CA GLN A 152 -11.46 -5.42 -13.35
C GLN A 152 -11.23 -6.93 -13.46
N VAL A 153 -10.66 -7.56 -12.43
CA VAL A 153 -10.37 -9.01 -12.41
C VAL A 153 -11.65 -9.83 -12.58
N VAL A 154 -12.73 -9.41 -11.92
CA VAL A 154 -14.03 -10.13 -12.00
C VAL A 154 -14.94 -9.61 -13.11
N HIS A 155 -14.47 -8.73 -13.99
CA HIS A 155 -15.26 -8.12 -15.07
C HIS A 155 -16.60 -7.53 -14.58
N ASN A 156 -16.61 -6.81 -13.46
CA ASN A 156 -17.81 -6.29 -12.78
C ASN A 156 -18.84 -7.38 -12.37
N LYS A 157 -18.43 -8.64 -12.22
CA LYS A 157 -19.34 -9.76 -11.89
C LYS A 157 -19.30 -10.20 -10.43
N ALA A 158 -18.83 -9.34 -9.52
CA ALA A 158 -18.91 -9.53 -8.08
C ALA A 158 -19.74 -8.41 -7.44
N ILE A 159 -20.20 -8.61 -6.20
CA ILE A 159 -20.81 -7.57 -5.38
C ILE A 159 -19.72 -7.04 -4.45
N ILE A 160 -19.36 -5.76 -4.59
CA ILE A 160 -18.28 -5.16 -3.82
C ILE A 160 -18.88 -4.14 -2.85
N THR A 161 -18.65 -4.31 -1.55
CA THR A 161 -18.87 -3.26 -0.55
C THR A 161 -17.56 -2.52 -0.33
N ALA A 162 -17.52 -1.23 -0.67
CA ALA A 162 -16.35 -0.37 -0.55
C ALA A 162 -16.57 0.64 0.58
N ASN A 163 -15.82 0.47 1.69
CA ASN A 163 -15.94 1.31 2.87
C ASN A 163 -14.79 2.31 3.00
N ASP A 164 -15.09 3.51 3.47
CA ASP A 164 -14.09 4.45 3.99
C ASP A 164 -14.73 5.29 5.11
N ASN A 165 -13.96 5.72 6.11
CA ASN A 165 -14.45 6.52 7.22
C ASN A 165 -14.44 8.04 6.95
N SER A 166 -13.98 8.47 5.78
CA SER A 166 -13.85 9.87 5.39
C SER A 166 -14.75 10.20 4.20
N ARG A 167 -15.73 11.05 4.41
CA ARG A 167 -16.64 11.49 3.35
C ARG A 167 -15.92 12.09 2.12
N PRO A 168 -14.93 12.98 2.26
CA PRO A 168 -14.19 13.48 1.10
C PRO A 168 -13.44 12.38 0.34
N ARG A 169 -12.86 11.39 1.05
CA ARG A 169 -12.18 10.25 0.44
C ARG A 169 -13.18 9.33 -0.27
N LEU A 170 -14.34 9.07 0.33
CA LEU A 170 -15.41 8.28 -0.28
C LEU A 170 -15.94 8.94 -1.57
N MET A 171 -16.12 10.25 -1.60
CA MET A 171 -16.49 10.98 -2.82
C MET A 171 -15.42 10.88 -3.93
N LYS A 172 -14.14 10.85 -3.55
CA LYS A 172 -13.04 10.61 -4.51
C LYS A 172 -13.06 9.18 -5.03
N LEU A 173 -13.30 8.21 -4.16
CA LEU A 173 -13.49 6.80 -4.51
C LEU A 173 -14.62 6.64 -5.55
N GLN A 174 -15.80 7.19 -5.28
CA GLN A 174 -16.95 7.12 -6.17
C GLN A 174 -16.63 7.67 -7.57
N ARG A 175 -16.08 8.89 -7.65
CA ARG A 175 -15.67 9.50 -8.92
C ARG A 175 -14.61 8.69 -9.68
N ASN A 176 -13.65 8.11 -8.96
CA ASN A 176 -12.63 7.26 -9.58
C ASN A 176 -13.25 5.99 -10.15
N LEU A 177 -14.12 5.32 -9.41
CA LEU A 177 -14.76 4.08 -9.87
C LEU A 177 -15.70 4.33 -11.06
N GLU A 178 -16.50 5.42 -11.03
CA GLU A 178 -17.33 5.86 -12.15
C GLU A 178 -16.49 6.11 -13.40
N ARG A 179 -15.41 6.89 -13.28
CA ARG A 179 -14.45 7.15 -14.36
C ARG A 179 -13.84 5.88 -14.92
N LEU A 180 -13.58 4.88 -14.09
CA LEU A 180 -13.01 3.60 -14.48
C LEU A 180 -14.04 2.59 -15.02
N GLY A 181 -15.35 2.93 -15.07
CA GLY A 181 -16.40 2.02 -15.55
C GLY A 181 -16.68 0.87 -14.61
N VAL A 182 -16.47 1.07 -13.32
CA VAL A 182 -16.75 0.07 -12.29
C VAL A 182 -18.21 0.13 -11.88
N HIS A 183 -18.87 -1.01 -11.86
CA HIS A 183 -20.28 -1.18 -11.49
C HIS A 183 -20.42 -2.17 -10.33
N ASN A 184 -21.64 -2.31 -9.77
CA ASN A 184 -21.96 -3.25 -8.68
C ASN A 184 -21.15 -2.99 -7.40
N VAL A 185 -20.94 -1.72 -7.07
CA VAL A 185 -20.26 -1.30 -5.84
C VAL A 185 -21.24 -0.60 -4.90
N GLU A 186 -21.38 -1.12 -3.69
CA GLU A 186 -22.05 -0.46 -2.59
C GLU A 186 -21.04 0.37 -1.78
N PHE A 187 -21.32 1.66 -1.61
CA PHE A 187 -20.46 2.57 -0.88
C PHE A 187 -20.94 2.76 0.54
N THR A 188 -20.07 2.54 1.52
CA THR A 188 -20.38 2.73 2.94
C THR A 188 -19.44 3.73 3.59
N LEU A 189 -19.99 4.59 4.45
CA LEU A 189 -19.26 5.60 5.21
C LEU A 189 -19.29 5.22 6.69
N HIS A 190 -18.46 4.25 7.07
CA HIS A 190 -18.46 3.73 8.44
C HIS A 190 -17.04 3.72 9.03
N ASP A 191 -16.97 3.90 10.35
CA ASP A 191 -15.77 3.61 11.12
C ASP A 191 -15.50 2.09 11.06
N ALA A 192 -14.43 1.74 10.37
CA ALA A 192 -14.07 0.34 10.15
C ALA A 192 -13.73 -0.41 11.46
N THR A 193 -13.50 0.27 12.58
CA THR A 193 -13.35 -0.37 13.91
C THR A 193 -14.67 -0.85 14.52
N ARG A 194 -15.81 -0.61 13.85
CA ARG A 194 -17.16 -0.93 14.30
C ARG A 194 -18.05 -1.50 13.20
N LEU A 195 -17.47 -2.07 12.16
CA LEU A 195 -18.21 -2.55 10.98
C LEU A 195 -19.24 -3.65 11.32
N THR A 196 -18.96 -4.53 12.28
CA THR A 196 -19.90 -5.58 12.72
C THR A 196 -21.18 -5.04 13.34
N GLN A 197 -21.24 -3.76 13.72
CA GLN A 197 -22.47 -3.09 14.15
C GLN A 197 -23.32 -2.60 12.97
N LYS A 198 -22.80 -2.63 11.75
CA LYS A 198 -23.38 -2.06 10.53
C LYS A 198 -23.57 -3.07 9.41
N LEU A 199 -22.71 -4.08 9.36
CA LEU A 199 -22.70 -5.14 8.36
C LEU A 199 -22.96 -6.47 9.04
N THR A 200 -23.60 -7.39 8.34
CA THR A 200 -23.92 -8.72 8.86
C THR A 200 -22.64 -9.54 9.04
N PRO A 201 -22.39 -10.14 10.21
CA PRO A 201 -21.29 -11.07 10.41
C PRO A 201 -21.35 -12.23 9.40
N GLU A 202 -20.17 -12.76 9.04
CA GLU A 202 -20.01 -13.89 8.14
C GLU A 202 -20.79 -13.77 6.81
N SER A 203 -20.80 -12.57 6.23
CA SER A 203 -21.53 -12.28 4.99
C SER A 203 -20.64 -12.14 3.75
N PHE A 204 -19.31 -12.04 3.90
CA PHE A 204 -18.38 -11.84 2.81
C PHE A 204 -17.57 -13.10 2.50
N ASP A 205 -17.45 -13.42 1.22
CA ASP A 205 -16.61 -14.52 0.74
C ASP A 205 -15.13 -14.11 0.79
N LYS A 206 -14.86 -12.83 0.46
CA LYS A 206 -13.51 -12.27 0.45
C LYS A 206 -13.48 -10.89 1.06
N ILE A 207 -12.43 -10.61 1.82
CA ILE A 207 -12.20 -9.30 2.44
C ILE A 207 -10.79 -8.81 2.12
N LEU A 208 -10.70 -7.59 1.62
CA LEU A 208 -9.45 -6.85 1.48
C LEU A 208 -9.34 -5.84 2.61
N LEU A 209 -8.30 -5.95 3.42
CA LEU A 209 -7.89 -4.96 4.41
C LEU A 209 -6.53 -4.39 4.05
N ASP A 210 -6.51 -3.42 3.13
CA ASP A 210 -5.35 -2.58 2.90
C ASP A 210 -5.32 -1.51 3.98
N ALA A 211 -4.62 -1.80 5.07
CA ALA A 211 -4.77 -1.07 6.32
C ALA A 211 -4.06 0.30 6.28
N PRO A 212 -4.66 1.34 6.87
CA PRO A 212 -3.96 2.59 7.10
C PRO A 212 -2.70 2.33 7.92
N CYS A 213 -1.55 2.79 7.43
CA CYS A 213 -0.25 2.48 7.99
C CYS A 213 0.68 3.70 7.99
N SER A 214 1.87 3.57 8.59
CA SER A 214 2.87 4.64 8.69
C SER A 214 3.49 5.03 7.34
N GLY A 215 3.37 4.18 6.31
CA GLY A 215 3.83 4.45 4.96
C GLY A 215 5.36 4.42 4.79
N GLU A 216 6.11 3.80 5.71
CA GLU A 216 7.58 3.73 5.63
C GLU A 216 8.07 3.17 4.29
N GLY A 217 7.31 2.27 3.68
CA GLY A 217 7.62 1.68 2.39
C GLY A 217 7.64 2.69 1.23
N MET A 218 6.93 3.78 1.35
CA MET A 218 6.88 4.87 0.36
C MET A 218 7.92 5.97 0.63
N MET A 219 8.47 6.04 1.86
CA MET A 219 9.39 7.10 2.25
C MET A 219 10.78 6.91 1.65
N THR A 220 11.43 8.04 1.33
CA THR A 220 12.88 8.12 1.08
C THR A 220 13.52 9.02 2.13
N LEU A 221 14.84 8.94 2.28
CA LEU A 221 15.56 9.79 3.25
C LEU A 221 15.40 11.30 2.99
N ASP A 222 15.06 11.68 1.76
CA ASP A 222 14.84 13.08 1.37
C ASP A 222 13.37 13.53 1.52
N ASP A 223 12.46 12.62 1.86
CA ASP A 223 11.02 12.91 2.02
C ASP A 223 10.74 13.64 3.34
N LYS A 224 10.99 14.95 3.36
CA LYS A 224 10.74 15.79 4.53
C LYS A 224 9.29 15.69 5.03
N LYS A 225 8.31 15.61 4.11
CA LYS A 225 6.87 15.54 4.47
C LYS A 225 6.52 14.21 5.13
N GLY A 226 7.07 13.11 4.65
CA GLY A 226 6.89 11.80 5.27
C GLY A 226 7.37 11.81 6.73
N PHE A 227 8.53 12.42 6.99
CA PHE A 227 9.08 12.54 8.34
C PHE A 227 8.28 13.46 9.28
N ASP A 228 7.45 14.39 8.78
CA ASP A 228 6.65 15.25 9.65
C ASP A 228 5.70 14.45 10.55
N SER A 229 4.98 13.50 9.98
CA SER A 229 4.03 12.64 10.68
C SER A 229 4.65 11.36 11.27
N TRP A 230 5.79 10.91 10.74
CA TRP A 230 6.41 9.66 11.15
C TRP A 230 7.02 9.70 12.55
N SER A 231 6.72 8.69 13.35
CA SER A 231 7.34 8.43 14.66
C SER A 231 6.98 7.03 15.14
N VAL A 232 7.77 6.47 16.07
CA VAL A 232 7.46 5.17 16.72
C VAL A 232 6.14 5.23 17.49
N ALA A 233 5.81 6.37 18.09
CA ALA A 233 4.52 6.57 18.76
C ALA A 233 3.35 6.51 17.76
N HIS A 234 3.55 7.03 16.54
CA HIS A 234 2.55 6.94 15.47
C HIS A 234 2.37 5.49 15.01
N ILE A 235 3.46 4.76 14.76
CA ILE A 235 3.45 3.33 14.44
C ILE A 235 2.66 2.53 15.48
N LYS A 236 2.92 2.73 16.77
CA LYS A 236 2.21 2.06 17.85
C LYS A 236 0.70 2.35 17.87
N ARG A 237 0.29 3.60 17.55
CA ARG A 237 -1.14 3.96 17.43
C ARG A 237 -1.78 3.25 16.24
N LEU A 238 -1.10 3.22 15.09
CA LEU A 238 -1.58 2.52 13.90
C LEU A 238 -1.68 1.02 14.13
N GLN A 239 -0.72 0.39 14.81
CA GLN A 239 -0.80 -1.01 15.21
C GLN A 239 -2.08 -1.32 16.01
N GLN A 240 -2.43 -0.46 16.99
CA GLN A 240 -3.65 -0.68 17.78
C GLN A 240 -4.93 -0.50 16.93
N LEU A 241 -4.91 0.42 15.98
CA LEU A 241 -5.99 0.58 15.02
C LEU A 241 -6.11 -0.67 14.13
N GLN A 242 -5.00 -1.12 13.54
CA GLN A 242 -4.94 -2.26 12.63
C GLN A 242 -5.40 -3.57 13.30
N LYS A 243 -5.07 -3.78 14.59
CA LYS A 243 -5.60 -4.91 15.38
C LYS A 243 -7.12 -4.88 15.49
N LYS A 244 -7.72 -3.71 15.69
CA LYS A 244 -9.19 -3.57 15.71
C LYS A 244 -9.78 -3.87 14.33
N LEU A 245 -9.17 -3.32 13.27
CA LEU A 245 -9.64 -3.51 11.91
C LEU A 245 -9.60 -4.98 11.47
N VAL A 246 -8.52 -5.70 11.76
CA VAL A 246 -8.38 -7.10 11.36
C VAL A 246 -9.39 -8.00 12.09
N VAL A 247 -9.72 -7.68 13.35
CA VAL A 247 -10.77 -8.40 14.11
C VAL A 247 -12.15 -8.16 13.48
N GLN A 248 -12.49 -6.91 13.13
CA GLN A 248 -13.75 -6.61 12.46
C GLN A 248 -13.87 -7.31 11.12
N ALA A 249 -12.80 -7.28 10.31
CA ALA A 249 -12.74 -7.99 9.03
C ALA A 249 -12.93 -9.50 9.23
N TRP A 250 -12.27 -10.10 10.22
CA TRP A 250 -12.41 -11.52 10.54
C TRP A 250 -13.83 -11.95 10.92
N GLN A 251 -14.52 -11.13 11.71
CA GLN A 251 -15.90 -11.40 12.11
C GLN A 251 -16.91 -11.30 10.97
N LEU A 252 -16.61 -10.47 9.96
CA LEU A 252 -17.44 -10.32 8.77
C LEU A 252 -17.18 -11.39 7.70
N LEU A 253 -16.04 -12.09 7.79
CA LEU A 253 -15.64 -13.13 6.83
C LEU A 253 -16.42 -14.42 7.08
N LYS A 254 -16.99 -15.02 6.03
CA LYS A 254 -17.61 -16.35 6.08
C LYS A 254 -16.62 -17.43 6.49
N PRO A 255 -17.06 -18.53 7.14
CA PRO A 255 -16.30 -19.78 7.18
C PRO A 255 -15.93 -20.20 5.73
N GLY A 256 -14.69 -20.63 5.51
CA GLY A 256 -14.14 -20.91 4.17
C GLY A 256 -13.68 -19.67 3.39
N GLY A 257 -13.99 -18.46 3.88
CA GLY A 257 -13.64 -17.21 3.21
C GLY A 257 -12.17 -16.85 3.30
N THR A 258 -11.77 -15.84 2.52
CA THR A 258 -10.38 -15.34 2.41
C THR A 258 -10.28 -13.89 2.85
N LEU A 259 -9.38 -13.60 3.80
CA LEU A 259 -8.94 -12.26 4.18
C LEU A 259 -7.53 -12.00 3.62
N VAL A 260 -7.35 -10.88 2.91
CA VAL A 260 -6.03 -10.37 2.60
C VAL A 260 -5.77 -9.11 3.43
N TYR A 261 -4.70 -9.16 4.23
CA TYR A 261 -4.18 -8.03 4.97
C TYR A 261 -2.95 -7.48 4.26
N SER A 262 -2.87 -6.16 4.08
CA SER A 262 -1.73 -5.51 3.44
C SER A 262 -1.42 -4.14 4.03
N THR A 263 -0.16 -3.73 3.91
CA THR A 263 0.34 -2.39 4.28
C THR A 263 1.49 -1.98 3.36
N CYS A 264 1.68 -0.68 3.19
CA CYS A 264 2.86 -0.08 2.54
C CYS A 264 3.90 0.38 3.58
N THR A 265 4.14 -0.38 4.64
CA THR A 265 5.15 -0.08 5.67
C THR A 265 6.15 -1.21 5.86
N MET A 266 7.32 -0.88 6.38
CA MET A 266 8.33 -1.86 6.78
C MET A 266 8.24 -2.23 8.26
N ALA A 267 7.44 -1.54 9.06
CA ALA A 267 7.36 -1.72 10.51
C ALA A 267 6.78 -3.09 10.89
N PRO A 268 7.52 -3.96 11.59
CA PRO A 268 7.00 -5.26 12.02
C PRO A 268 5.81 -5.14 12.98
N GLU A 269 5.70 -4.02 13.69
CA GLU A 269 4.56 -3.73 14.56
C GLU A 269 3.24 -3.65 13.79
N GLU A 270 3.28 -3.10 12.57
CA GLU A 270 2.11 -2.91 11.71
C GLU A 270 1.84 -4.11 10.80
N ASN A 271 2.81 -5.00 10.64
CA ASN A 271 2.81 -6.16 9.76
C ASN A 271 2.64 -7.44 10.58
N GLU A 272 3.74 -8.09 10.89
CA GLU A 272 3.78 -9.40 11.54
C GLU A 272 3.06 -9.39 12.89
N ALA A 273 3.20 -8.32 13.69
CA ALA A 273 2.57 -8.25 15.00
C ALA A 273 1.04 -8.13 14.95
N VAL A 274 0.47 -7.59 13.87
CA VAL A 274 -0.99 -7.51 13.67
C VAL A 274 -1.54 -8.86 13.26
N VAL A 275 -0.86 -9.54 12.34
CA VAL A 275 -1.27 -10.88 11.87
C VAL A 275 -1.10 -11.91 12.98
N ASP A 276 0.04 -11.90 13.71
CA ASP A 276 0.25 -12.77 14.88
C ASP A 276 -0.84 -12.58 15.95
N TYR A 277 -1.28 -11.32 16.14
CA TYR A 277 -2.41 -11.05 17.03
C TYR A 277 -3.69 -11.75 16.57
N LEU A 278 -4.02 -11.70 15.27
CA LEU A 278 -5.19 -12.40 14.73
C LEU A 278 -5.08 -13.92 14.94
N LEU A 279 -3.94 -14.51 14.58
CA LEU A 279 -3.71 -15.96 14.70
C LEU A 279 -3.85 -16.47 16.13
N ARG A 280 -3.30 -15.74 17.11
CA ARG A 280 -3.37 -16.11 18.53
C ARG A 280 -4.78 -16.06 19.13
N HIS A 281 -5.71 -15.39 18.49
CA HIS A 281 -7.08 -15.21 19.00
C HIS A 281 -8.12 -15.94 18.14
N ASN A 282 -7.68 -16.69 17.11
CA ASN A 282 -8.59 -17.36 16.18
C ASN A 282 -7.94 -18.65 15.67
N ASP A 283 -8.26 -19.77 16.28
CA ASP A 283 -7.69 -21.08 15.97
C ASP A 283 -8.02 -21.57 14.54
N THR A 284 -9.07 -21.01 13.91
CA THR A 284 -9.45 -21.32 12.53
C THR A 284 -8.72 -20.49 11.49
N ALA A 285 -7.86 -19.56 11.91
CA ALA A 285 -7.10 -18.70 10.99
C ALA A 285 -5.85 -19.43 10.48
N THR A 286 -5.73 -19.60 9.18
CA THR A 286 -4.57 -20.26 8.52
C THR A 286 -3.98 -19.37 7.43
N ILE A 287 -2.67 -19.13 7.48
CA ILE A 287 -1.98 -18.38 6.44
C ILE A 287 -1.73 -19.27 5.22
N GLN A 288 -2.13 -18.79 4.06
CA GLN A 288 -1.88 -19.43 2.77
C GLN A 288 -0.57 -18.89 2.16
N SER A 289 0.18 -19.77 1.51
CA SER A 289 1.42 -19.38 0.84
C SER A 289 1.15 -18.50 -0.38
N LEU A 290 1.92 -17.45 -0.52
CA LEU A 290 1.95 -16.55 -1.68
C LEU A 290 3.19 -16.80 -2.56
N GLU A 291 3.80 -17.97 -2.50
CA GLU A 291 5.02 -18.28 -3.24
C GLU A 291 4.86 -18.11 -4.75
N HIS A 292 3.69 -18.43 -5.31
CA HIS A 292 3.37 -18.24 -6.73
C HIS A 292 3.45 -16.78 -7.18
N LEU A 293 3.16 -15.81 -6.29
CA LEU A 293 3.36 -14.37 -6.55
C LEU A 293 4.79 -13.96 -6.24
N GLY A 294 5.34 -14.44 -5.12
CA GLY A 294 6.66 -14.06 -4.63
C GLY A 294 7.81 -14.50 -5.53
N SER A 295 7.69 -15.62 -6.25
CA SER A 295 8.73 -16.14 -7.15
C SER A 295 9.10 -15.18 -8.30
N HIS A 296 8.20 -14.29 -8.67
CA HIS A 296 8.42 -13.27 -9.71
C HIS A 296 9.04 -11.97 -9.17
N LEU A 297 9.20 -11.82 -7.85
CA LEU A 297 9.59 -10.57 -7.20
C LEU A 297 11.03 -10.68 -6.66
N LYS A 298 11.95 -9.98 -7.31
CA LYS A 298 13.39 -9.98 -6.95
C LYS A 298 13.69 -9.29 -5.63
N ASN A 299 12.83 -8.39 -5.17
CA ASN A 299 12.95 -7.61 -3.95
C ASN A 299 12.18 -8.22 -2.76
N ARG A 300 11.93 -9.51 -2.79
CA ARG A 300 11.33 -10.27 -1.68
C ARG A 300 12.34 -10.46 -0.54
N THR A 301 11.84 -10.42 0.69
CA THR A 301 12.60 -10.75 1.90
C THR A 301 11.77 -11.62 2.84
N ASN A 302 12.41 -12.20 3.85
CA ASN A 302 11.72 -12.99 4.85
C ASN A 302 10.86 -12.14 5.78
N ALA A 303 9.80 -12.72 6.33
CA ALA A 303 9.04 -12.11 7.42
C ALA A 303 9.92 -11.97 8.67
N VAL A 304 9.65 -10.92 9.44
CA VAL A 304 10.35 -10.65 10.71
C VAL A 304 9.66 -11.46 11.80
N LEU A 305 10.31 -12.55 12.22
CA LEU A 305 9.72 -13.47 13.22
C LEU A 305 10.04 -13.09 14.66
N GLU A 306 10.94 -12.13 14.87
CA GLU A 306 11.27 -11.61 16.20
C GLU A 306 11.49 -10.11 16.15
N TRP A 307 10.81 -9.36 17.02
CA TRP A 307 10.90 -7.91 17.12
C TRP A 307 10.63 -7.43 18.54
N ASN A 308 11.52 -6.61 19.07
CA ASN A 308 11.41 -6.06 20.43
C ASN A 308 11.14 -7.17 21.47
N GLU A 309 11.99 -8.21 21.48
CA GLU A 309 11.93 -9.36 22.41
C GLU A 309 10.64 -10.21 22.29
N ARG A 310 9.82 -9.96 21.28
CA ARG A 310 8.60 -10.72 21.00
C ARG A 310 8.79 -11.60 19.78
N ARG A 311 8.58 -12.92 19.97
CA ARG A 311 8.52 -13.89 18.88
C ARG A 311 7.11 -14.02 18.36
N TYR A 312 7.00 -14.00 17.03
CA TYR A 312 5.77 -14.19 16.27
C TYR A 312 5.63 -15.64 15.76
N SER A 313 4.44 -15.99 15.27
CA SER A 313 4.15 -17.30 14.72
C SER A 313 5.03 -17.63 13.50
N ASP A 314 5.51 -18.87 13.43
CA ASP A 314 6.26 -19.37 12.27
C ASP A 314 5.43 -19.44 10.99
N GLU A 315 4.10 -19.45 11.10
CA GLU A 315 3.17 -19.35 9.95
C GLU A 315 3.41 -18.09 9.10
N LEU A 316 3.93 -17.03 9.72
CA LEU A 316 4.25 -15.76 9.03
C LEU A 316 5.34 -15.89 7.97
N LYS A 317 6.11 -16.98 7.96
CA LYS A 317 7.05 -17.30 6.86
C LYS A 317 6.35 -17.40 5.50
N LYS A 318 5.04 -17.64 5.48
CA LYS A 318 4.21 -17.69 4.28
C LYS A 318 3.77 -16.31 3.77
N ALA A 319 3.95 -15.24 4.56
CA ALA A 319 3.64 -13.87 4.16
C ALA A 319 4.61 -13.40 3.07
N LEU A 320 4.13 -12.53 2.20
CA LEU A 320 4.95 -11.84 1.21
C LEU A 320 5.40 -10.49 1.77
N ARG A 321 6.72 -10.34 1.96
CA ARG A 321 7.33 -9.09 2.40
C ARG A 321 8.30 -8.60 1.34
N LEU A 322 8.17 -7.34 0.93
CA LEU A 322 9.01 -6.70 -0.06
C LEU A 322 9.85 -5.59 0.58
N ILE A 323 11.09 -5.48 0.14
CA ILE A 323 11.95 -4.32 0.41
C ILE A 323 11.86 -3.33 -0.75
N PRO A 324 12.21 -2.04 -0.55
CA PRO A 324 12.18 -1.06 -1.62
C PRO A 324 13.09 -1.42 -2.78
N SER A 325 12.65 -1.15 -4.00
CA SER A 325 13.44 -1.22 -5.22
C SER A 325 13.14 0.01 -6.09
N ALA A 326 13.83 0.16 -7.23
CA ALA A 326 13.54 1.23 -8.17
C ALA A 326 12.12 1.13 -8.76
N GLN A 327 11.55 -0.08 -8.85
CA GLN A 327 10.27 -0.34 -9.49
C GLN A 327 9.11 -0.52 -8.51
N ILE A 328 9.39 -0.99 -7.28
CA ILE A 328 8.36 -1.41 -6.31
C ILE A 328 8.73 -0.87 -4.93
N GLU A 329 7.77 -0.27 -4.25
CA GLU A 329 7.91 0.16 -2.87
C GLU A 329 7.95 -1.02 -1.89
N ALA A 330 8.42 -0.80 -0.66
CA ALA A 330 8.29 -1.82 0.36
C ALA A 330 6.81 -2.07 0.67
N PHE A 331 6.47 -3.34 0.80
CA PHE A 331 5.09 -3.75 0.97
C PHE A 331 4.99 -5.05 1.78
N PHE A 332 3.87 -5.26 2.45
CA PHE A 332 3.56 -6.48 3.15
C PHE A 332 2.18 -6.99 2.74
N VAL A 333 2.08 -8.28 2.43
CA VAL A 333 0.82 -8.94 2.07
C VAL A 333 0.75 -10.30 2.73
N VAL A 334 -0.39 -10.62 3.30
CA VAL A 334 -0.69 -11.96 3.81
C VAL A 334 -2.11 -12.37 3.41
N LYS A 335 -2.26 -13.62 2.97
CA LYS A 335 -3.54 -14.27 2.66
C LYS A 335 -3.91 -15.21 3.79
N ILE A 336 -5.07 -15.02 4.39
CA ILE A 336 -5.53 -15.78 5.54
C ILE A 336 -6.89 -16.40 5.19
N THR A 337 -7.06 -17.68 5.39
CA THR A 337 -8.35 -18.37 5.23
C THR A 337 -8.96 -18.66 6.58
N LYS A 338 -10.30 -18.54 6.67
CA LYS A 338 -11.09 -18.89 7.83
C LYS A 338 -11.57 -20.33 7.67
N GLY A 339 -11.06 -21.24 8.52
CA GLY A 339 -11.50 -22.63 8.54
C GLY A 339 -13.00 -22.75 8.83
N THR A 340 -13.61 -23.84 8.36
CA THR A 340 -14.91 -24.28 8.81
C THR A 340 -14.73 -25.03 10.13
N LEU A 341 -15.54 -24.70 11.15
CA LEU A 341 -15.57 -25.43 12.43
C LEU A 341 -16.11 -26.83 12.21
#